data_17b32ac508233771d922a21c2bea1a6f
#
_entry.id   17b32ac508233771d922a21c2bea1a6f
#
_cell.length_a   1.000
_cell.length_b   1.000
_cell.length_c   1.000
_cell.angle_alpha   90.00
_cell.angle_beta   90.00
_cell.angle_gamma   90.00
#
_symmetry.space_group_name_H-M   'P 1'
#
loop_
_entity.id
_entity.type
_entity.pdbx_description
1 polymer ?
#
loop_
_entity_poly.entity_id
_entity_poly.type
_entity_poly.pdbx_seq_one_letter_code
_entity_poly.pdbx_strand_id
1 'polypeptide(L)'
;NENQFGPSPKAIEAMAKEVGRVHIYPDPFCIEIRKKIGVMNGFDDSGDNVVIAVGASGILSLLGEVFIKKGDEVIFCEPTFGAYAGAVIRNDGTPVVLPLTEDLKFDLKAMYNAITDKTKMICICNPNNPTGTVVDSEELKEFIHKVPKDIIIVVDEAYIDFGGQSCVPLIHQYENLVVIQTFSKSR
;
A
#
# COMPACT_ATOMS: atom_id res chain seq x y z
N ASN A 1 15.11 5.32 6.70
CA ASN A 1 13.95 4.64 7.31
C ASN A 1 14.20 3.14 7.48
N GLU A 2 15.29 2.80 8.17
CA GLU A 2 15.67 1.44 8.54
C GLU A 2 15.24 1.17 9.99
N ASN A 3 14.95 -0.11 10.31
CA ASN A 3 14.71 -0.53 11.68
C ASN A 3 16.05 -0.72 12.41
N GLN A 4 16.39 0.21 13.28
CA GLN A 4 17.65 0.18 14.03
C GLN A 4 17.70 -0.90 15.12
N PHE A 5 16.56 -1.49 15.50
CA PHE A 5 16.48 -2.58 16.48
C PHE A 5 16.82 -3.95 15.87
N GLY A 6 16.97 -4.03 14.55
CA GLY A 6 17.23 -5.26 13.83
C GLY A 6 16.03 -6.21 13.74
N PRO A 7 16.23 -7.40 13.16
CA PRO A 7 15.17 -8.40 13.02
C PRO A 7 14.86 -9.09 14.35
N SER A 8 13.65 -9.63 14.49
CA SER A 8 13.28 -10.40 15.67
C SER A 8 14.14 -11.66 15.82
N PRO A 9 14.42 -12.14 17.07
CA PRO A 9 15.18 -13.37 17.28
C PRO A 9 14.57 -14.58 16.57
N LYS A 10 13.25 -14.67 16.49
CA LYS A 10 12.53 -15.74 15.77
C LYS A 10 12.77 -15.68 14.26
N ALA A 11 12.85 -14.47 13.68
CA ALA A 11 13.16 -14.31 12.27
C ALA A 11 14.59 -14.76 11.97
N ILE A 12 15.56 -14.39 12.82
CA ILE A 12 16.96 -14.83 12.70
C ILE A 12 17.05 -16.35 12.75
N GLU A 13 16.39 -16.99 13.71
CA GLU A 13 16.37 -18.46 13.87
C GLU A 13 15.75 -19.13 12.62
N ALA A 14 14.65 -18.61 12.09
CA ALA A 14 14.00 -19.14 10.90
C ALA A 14 14.90 -19.02 9.66
N MET A 15 15.54 -17.86 9.46
CA MET A 15 16.50 -17.66 8.36
C MET A 15 17.69 -18.61 8.46
N ALA A 16 18.25 -18.80 9.66
CA ALA A 16 19.37 -19.72 9.88
C ALA A 16 19.02 -21.17 9.51
N LYS A 17 17.80 -21.62 9.76
CA LYS A 17 17.31 -22.95 9.34
C LYS A 17 17.20 -23.09 7.82
N GLU A 18 16.86 -22.01 7.12
CA GLU A 18 16.68 -22.04 5.66
C GLU A 18 17.98 -21.87 4.87
N VAL A 19 19.08 -21.43 5.48
CA VAL A 19 20.39 -21.28 4.79
C VAL A 19 20.83 -22.56 4.07
N GLY A 20 20.57 -23.73 4.63
CA GLY A 20 20.89 -25.02 3.99
C GLY A 20 20.03 -25.35 2.75
N ARG A 21 18.99 -24.58 2.47
CA ARG A 21 18.01 -24.82 1.40
C ARG A 21 18.01 -23.76 0.30
N VAL A 22 18.95 -22.81 0.32
CA VAL A 22 19.01 -21.69 -0.65
C VAL A 22 19.22 -22.12 -2.10
N HIS A 23 19.58 -23.38 -2.35
CA HIS A 23 19.71 -23.98 -3.68
C HIS A 23 18.37 -24.45 -4.28
N ILE A 24 17.28 -24.41 -3.50
CA ILE A 24 15.94 -24.81 -3.93
C ILE A 24 15.16 -23.56 -4.30
N TYR A 25 14.46 -23.59 -5.45
CA TYR A 25 13.57 -22.48 -5.81
C TYR A 25 12.47 -22.29 -4.76
N PRO A 26 12.19 -21.04 -4.36
CA PRO A 26 11.03 -20.76 -3.50
C PRO A 26 9.72 -21.04 -4.27
N ASP A 27 8.62 -21.18 -3.52
CA ASP A 27 7.30 -21.24 -4.10
C ASP A 27 6.99 -19.92 -4.86
N PRO A 28 6.85 -19.96 -6.20
CA PRO A 28 6.64 -18.75 -6.99
C PRO A 28 5.30 -18.08 -6.72
N PHE A 29 4.34 -18.80 -6.15
CA PHE A 29 3.01 -18.28 -5.81
C PHE A 29 2.90 -17.84 -4.36
N CYS A 30 3.93 -18.05 -3.54
CA CYS A 30 3.96 -17.69 -2.12
C CYS A 30 2.73 -18.18 -1.32
N ILE A 31 2.22 -19.38 -1.63
CA ILE A 31 0.92 -19.90 -1.14
C ILE A 31 0.86 -19.89 0.37
N GLU A 32 1.87 -20.47 1.05
CA GLU A 32 1.87 -20.58 2.50
C GLU A 32 1.84 -19.24 3.23
N ILE A 33 2.63 -18.27 2.77
CA ILE A 33 2.66 -16.95 3.40
C ILE A 33 1.40 -16.14 3.09
N ARG A 34 0.85 -16.25 1.88
CA ARG A 34 -0.42 -15.60 1.49
C ARG A 34 -1.55 -16.08 2.39
N LYS A 35 -1.69 -17.39 2.59
CA LYS A 35 -2.67 -17.98 3.53
C LYS A 35 -2.51 -17.47 4.94
N LYS A 36 -1.29 -17.48 5.47
CA LYS A 36 -1.01 -16.99 6.83
C LYS A 36 -1.39 -15.52 6.99
N ILE A 37 -1.01 -14.67 6.03
CA ILE A 37 -1.36 -13.24 6.06
C ILE A 37 -2.88 -13.07 5.95
N GLY A 38 -3.54 -13.81 5.06
CA GLY A 38 -5.00 -13.79 4.92
C GLY A 38 -5.70 -14.07 6.25
N VAL A 39 -5.39 -15.20 6.86
CA VAL A 39 -5.98 -15.60 8.15
C VAL A 39 -5.68 -14.58 9.27
N MET A 40 -4.45 -14.06 9.36
CA MET A 40 -4.09 -13.03 10.34
C MET A 40 -4.89 -11.74 10.20
N ASN A 41 -5.40 -11.46 9.00
CA ASN A 41 -6.18 -10.26 8.69
C ASN A 41 -7.70 -10.54 8.58
N GLY A 42 -8.16 -11.71 9.02
CA GLY A 42 -9.58 -12.04 9.07
C GLY A 42 -10.18 -12.53 7.75
N PHE A 43 -9.35 -12.87 6.76
CA PHE A 43 -9.78 -13.54 5.53
C PHE A 43 -9.80 -15.08 5.70
N ASP A 44 -10.32 -15.77 4.71
CA ASP A 44 -10.23 -17.23 4.65
C ASP A 44 -8.78 -17.73 4.40
N ASP A 45 -8.59 -19.03 4.41
CA ASP A 45 -7.28 -19.66 4.22
C ASP A 45 -6.91 -19.90 2.75
N SER A 46 -7.64 -19.33 1.79
CA SER A 46 -7.30 -19.40 0.38
C SER A 46 -6.02 -18.62 0.05
N GLY A 47 -5.85 -17.47 0.70
CA GLY A 47 -4.80 -16.49 0.40
C GLY A 47 -5.06 -15.68 -0.86
N ASP A 48 -6.27 -15.76 -1.45
CA ASP A 48 -6.59 -15.10 -2.73
C ASP A 48 -6.70 -13.56 -2.60
N ASN A 49 -6.93 -13.08 -1.38
CA ASN A 49 -6.94 -11.65 -1.07
C ASN A 49 -5.54 -11.05 -0.82
N VAL A 50 -4.48 -11.82 -0.99
CA VAL A 50 -3.11 -11.39 -0.66
C VAL A 50 -2.18 -11.54 -1.86
N VAL A 51 -1.47 -10.46 -2.19
CA VAL A 51 -0.39 -10.45 -3.19
C VAL A 51 0.93 -10.17 -2.49
N ILE A 52 1.97 -10.91 -2.84
CA ILE A 52 3.33 -10.76 -2.29
C ILE A 52 4.26 -10.22 -3.37
N ALA A 53 5.07 -9.23 -3.01
CA ALA A 53 6.10 -8.68 -3.87
C ALA A 53 7.32 -8.21 -3.07
N VAL A 54 8.32 -7.65 -3.74
CA VAL A 54 9.55 -7.12 -3.12
C VAL A 54 9.23 -5.78 -2.46
N GLY A 55 8.69 -5.86 -1.24
CA GLY A 55 8.26 -4.70 -0.44
C GLY A 55 7.11 -3.90 -1.07
N ALA A 56 6.75 -2.78 -0.44
CA ALA A 56 5.70 -1.88 -0.93
C ALA A 56 5.98 -1.35 -2.34
N SER A 57 7.25 -1.07 -2.66
CA SER A 57 7.64 -0.61 -4.00
C SER A 57 7.34 -1.63 -5.10
N GLY A 58 7.48 -2.93 -4.81
CA GLY A 58 7.14 -4.00 -5.74
C GLY A 58 5.63 -4.04 -6.00
N ILE A 59 4.80 -3.90 -4.96
CA ILE A 59 3.34 -3.82 -5.11
C ILE A 59 2.94 -2.59 -5.94
N LEU A 60 3.52 -1.42 -5.65
CA LEU A 60 3.23 -0.20 -6.42
C LEU A 60 3.59 -0.35 -7.91
N SER A 61 4.71 -1.02 -8.21
CA SER A 61 5.08 -1.31 -9.60
C SER A 61 4.05 -2.22 -10.29
N LEU A 62 3.62 -3.29 -9.63
CA LEU A 62 2.59 -4.20 -10.15
C LEU A 62 1.25 -3.48 -10.37
N LEU A 63 0.82 -2.63 -9.43
CA LEU A 63 -0.40 -1.83 -9.59
C LEU A 63 -0.29 -0.89 -10.79
N GLY A 64 0.88 -0.26 -10.98
CA GLY A 64 1.13 0.58 -12.15
C GLY A 64 1.01 -0.22 -13.45
N GLU A 65 1.67 -1.37 -13.55
CA GLU A 65 1.67 -2.23 -14.74
C GLU A 65 0.27 -2.78 -15.07
N VAL A 66 -0.53 -3.11 -14.05
CA VAL A 66 -1.86 -3.72 -14.25
C VAL A 66 -2.93 -2.68 -14.57
N PHE A 67 -2.92 -1.54 -13.89
CA PHE A 67 -4.05 -0.61 -13.89
C PHE A 67 -3.80 0.71 -14.63
N ILE A 68 -2.54 1.13 -14.83
CA ILE A 68 -2.22 2.42 -15.43
C ILE A 68 -1.89 2.24 -16.91
N LYS A 69 -2.50 3.09 -17.74
CA LYS A 69 -2.23 3.20 -19.17
C LYS A 69 -1.89 4.64 -19.52
N LYS A 70 -1.37 4.84 -20.72
CA LYS A 70 -1.08 6.17 -21.24
C LYS A 70 -2.29 7.10 -21.16
N GLY A 71 -2.11 8.21 -20.43
CA GLY A 71 -3.13 9.24 -20.25
C GLY A 71 -4.00 9.06 -19.01
N ASP A 72 -3.90 7.93 -18.30
CA ASP A 72 -4.54 7.76 -17.00
C ASP A 72 -3.91 8.68 -15.96
N GLU A 73 -4.71 9.20 -15.06
CA GLU A 73 -4.30 10.09 -13.97
C GLU A 73 -4.24 9.33 -12.64
N VAL A 74 -3.19 9.62 -11.85
CA VAL A 74 -3.06 9.10 -10.48
C VAL A 74 -2.86 10.25 -9.51
N ILE A 75 -3.75 10.34 -8.53
CA ILE A 75 -3.79 11.42 -7.54
C ILE A 75 -3.03 11.00 -6.28
N PHE A 76 -2.15 11.85 -5.79
CA PHE A 76 -1.52 11.75 -4.47
C PHE A 76 -1.07 13.12 -3.99
N CYS A 77 -0.72 13.23 -2.68
CA CYS A 77 -0.17 14.47 -2.14
C CYS A 77 1.35 14.39 -2.01
N GLU A 78 2.03 15.53 -2.01
CA GLU A 78 3.46 15.65 -1.68
C GLU A 78 3.70 16.71 -0.59
N PRO A 79 4.76 16.53 0.24
CA PRO A 79 5.76 15.47 0.21
C PRO A 79 5.26 14.12 0.73
N THR A 80 5.57 13.04 -0.01
CA THR A 80 5.26 11.65 0.34
C THR A 80 6.29 10.67 -0.21
N PHE A 81 5.99 9.38 -0.21
CA PHE A 81 6.87 8.35 -0.74
C PHE A 81 6.99 8.43 -2.28
N GLY A 82 8.19 8.75 -2.78
CA GLY A 82 8.45 9.02 -4.20
C GLY A 82 8.18 7.86 -5.17
N ALA A 83 7.93 6.63 -4.67
CA ALA A 83 7.63 5.49 -5.53
C ALA A 83 6.28 5.62 -6.26
N TYR A 84 5.34 6.43 -5.75
CA TYR A 84 4.06 6.66 -6.43
C TYR A 84 4.28 7.32 -7.78
N ALA A 85 4.96 8.47 -7.80
CA ALA A 85 5.29 9.14 -9.05
C ALA A 85 6.06 8.22 -10.03
N GLY A 86 7.03 7.46 -9.50
CA GLY A 86 7.81 6.51 -10.29
C GLY A 86 6.97 5.41 -10.94
N ALA A 87 6.00 4.85 -10.21
CA ALA A 87 5.09 3.83 -10.75
C ALA A 87 4.20 4.38 -11.88
N VAL A 88 3.70 5.61 -11.70
CA VAL A 88 2.85 6.30 -12.69
C VAL A 88 3.62 6.61 -13.97
N ILE A 89 4.77 7.27 -13.84
CA ILE A 89 5.56 7.73 -14.99
C ILE A 89 6.08 6.55 -15.84
N ARG A 90 6.49 5.43 -15.20
CA ARG A 90 6.96 4.24 -15.93
C ARG A 90 5.89 3.61 -16.82
N ASN A 91 4.61 3.86 -16.54
CA ASN A 91 3.47 3.34 -17.29
C ASN A 91 2.79 4.42 -18.16
N ASP A 92 3.49 5.50 -18.49
CA ASP A 92 2.99 6.62 -19.31
C ASP A 92 1.74 7.30 -18.71
N GLY A 93 1.48 7.12 -17.42
CA GLY A 93 0.42 7.81 -16.68
C GLY A 93 0.83 9.24 -16.31
N THR A 94 -0.13 10.01 -15.86
CA THR A 94 0.02 11.41 -15.45
C THR A 94 -0.13 11.54 -13.93
N PRO A 95 0.92 11.91 -13.18
CA PRO A 95 0.79 12.23 -11.77
C PRO A 95 -0.03 13.51 -11.57
N VAL A 96 -1.08 13.46 -10.74
CA VAL A 96 -1.83 14.61 -10.24
C VAL A 96 -1.41 14.85 -8.81
N VAL A 97 -0.47 15.77 -8.62
CA VAL A 97 0.19 16.01 -7.34
C VAL A 97 -0.47 17.19 -6.64
N LEU A 98 -0.91 16.98 -5.40
CA LEU A 98 -1.54 17.99 -4.56
C LEU A 98 -0.64 18.29 -3.34
N PRO A 99 -0.73 19.49 -2.76
CA PRO A 99 -0.04 19.75 -1.50
C PRO A 99 -0.71 19.00 -0.35
N LEU A 100 0.06 18.70 0.69
CA LEU A 100 -0.49 18.32 2.00
C LEU A 100 -1.22 19.52 2.63
N THR A 101 -2.06 19.26 3.62
CA THR A 101 -2.67 20.30 4.47
C THR A 101 -1.59 21.05 5.25
N GLU A 102 -1.94 22.16 5.94
CA GLU A 102 -1.05 22.90 6.83
C GLU A 102 -0.49 22.00 7.95
N ASP A 103 -1.28 21.00 8.40
CA ASP A 103 -0.87 19.99 9.40
C ASP A 103 -0.06 18.83 8.79
N LEU A 104 0.37 18.97 7.54
CA LEU A 104 1.12 17.96 6.78
C LEU A 104 0.40 16.60 6.64
N LYS A 105 -0.92 16.60 6.59
CA LYS A 105 -1.76 15.42 6.30
C LYS A 105 -2.19 15.40 4.84
N PHE A 106 -2.58 14.24 4.35
CA PHE A 106 -3.24 14.13 3.04
C PHE A 106 -4.55 14.92 3.04
N ASP A 107 -4.71 15.82 2.07
CA ASP A 107 -5.94 16.59 1.88
C ASP A 107 -6.97 15.78 1.08
N LEU A 108 -7.72 14.95 1.80
CA LEU A 108 -8.73 14.07 1.19
C LEU A 108 -9.79 14.85 0.42
N LYS A 109 -10.15 16.06 0.85
CA LYS A 109 -11.11 16.91 0.17
C LYS A 109 -10.56 17.43 -1.15
N ALA A 110 -9.31 17.91 -1.15
CA ALA A 110 -8.65 18.35 -2.38
C ALA A 110 -8.46 17.16 -3.35
N MET A 111 -8.09 15.98 -2.84
CA MET A 111 -7.94 14.77 -3.65
C MET A 111 -9.27 14.36 -4.31
N TYR A 112 -10.38 14.40 -3.58
CA TYR A 112 -11.70 14.11 -4.13
C TYR A 112 -12.09 15.10 -5.23
N ASN A 113 -11.86 16.38 -5.02
CA ASN A 113 -12.17 17.45 -5.99
C ASN A 113 -11.28 17.40 -7.24
N ALA A 114 -10.13 16.75 -7.17
CA ALA A 114 -9.21 16.58 -8.30
C ALA A 114 -9.56 15.36 -9.18
N ILE A 115 -10.58 14.57 -8.83
CA ILE A 115 -11.04 13.43 -9.63
C ILE A 115 -11.58 13.91 -10.97
N THR A 116 -11.12 13.31 -12.05
CA THR A 116 -11.59 13.51 -13.43
C THR A 116 -12.03 12.18 -14.05
N ASP A 117 -12.52 12.22 -15.27
CA ASP A 117 -12.82 11.02 -16.08
C ASP A 117 -11.59 10.20 -16.47
N LYS A 118 -10.39 10.76 -16.28
CA LYS A 118 -9.09 10.08 -16.50
C LYS A 118 -8.49 9.50 -15.22
N THR A 119 -9.03 9.83 -14.06
CA THR A 119 -8.50 9.34 -12.79
C THR A 119 -8.67 7.83 -12.70
N LYS A 120 -7.54 7.12 -12.59
CA LYS A 120 -7.53 5.66 -12.50
C LYS A 120 -7.17 5.16 -11.11
N MET A 121 -6.35 5.92 -10.39
CA MET A 121 -5.86 5.50 -9.07
C MET A 121 -5.67 6.71 -8.15
N ILE A 122 -5.85 6.48 -6.86
CA ILE A 122 -5.56 7.43 -5.79
C ILE A 122 -4.63 6.73 -4.79
N CYS A 123 -3.50 7.35 -4.43
CA CYS A 123 -2.55 6.79 -3.47
C CYS A 123 -2.51 7.66 -2.21
N ILE A 124 -2.67 7.02 -1.04
CA ILE A 124 -2.65 7.65 0.28
C ILE A 124 -1.64 6.91 1.15
N CYS A 125 -0.59 7.59 1.60
CA CYS A 125 0.38 7.05 2.55
C CYS A 125 -0.08 7.34 3.98
N ASN A 126 -0.45 6.31 4.72
CA ASN A 126 -1.02 6.50 6.05
C ASN A 126 -0.57 5.42 7.05
N PRO A 127 0.35 5.71 7.96
CA PRO A 127 1.03 7.00 8.22
C PRO A 127 1.92 7.48 7.07
N ASN A 128 1.99 8.82 6.87
CA ASN A 128 2.76 9.38 5.77
C ASN A 128 4.28 9.32 6.01
N ASN A 129 5.02 9.05 4.99
CA ASN A 129 6.47 9.17 4.92
C ASN A 129 6.82 10.35 3.98
N PRO A 130 7.48 11.45 4.44
CA PRO A 130 8.32 11.52 5.64
C PRO A 130 7.69 12.17 6.87
N THR A 131 6.46 12.68 6.83
CA THR A 131 5.91 13.54 7.88
C THR A 131 5.51 12.81 9.16
N GLY A 132 5.22 11.49 9.07
CA GLY A 132 4.72 10.70 10.19
C GLY A 132 3.26 11.02 10.58
N THR A 133 2.60 11.90 9.84
CA THR A 133 1.22 12.29 10.09
C THR A 133 0.24 11.20 9.69
N VAL A 134 -0.89 11.18 10.37
CA VAL A 134 -1.96 10.21 10.16
C VAL A 134 -3.25 10.96 9.81
N VAL A 135 -3.96 10.47 8.80
CA VAL A 135 -5.32 10.92 8.47
C VAL A 135 -6.30 10.33 9.48
N ASP A 136 -7.33 11.09 9.84
CA ASP A 136 -8.39 10.57 10.71
C ASP A 136 -9.08 9.36 10.07
N SER A 137 -9.33 8.32 10.86
CA SER A 137 -9.84 7.05 10.36
C SER A 137 -11.26 7.13 9.81
N GLU A 138 -12.12 7.96 10.41
CA GLU A 138 -13.49 8.14 9.92
C GLU A 138 -13.51 9.01 8.67
N GLU A 139 -12.67 10.05 8.59
CA GLU A 139 -12.51 10.84 7.37
C GLU A 139 -12.00 9.98 6.21
N LEU A 140 -11.02 9.11 6.46
CA LEU A 140 -10.48 8.21 5.43
C LEU A 140 -11.53 7.19 4.97
N LYS A 141 -12.31 6.63 5.89
CA LYS A 141 -13.41 5.72 5.57
C LYS A 141 -14.51 6.39 4.76
N GLU A 142 -14.91 7.63 5.13
CA GLU A 142 -15.86 8.40 4.33
C GLU A 142 -15.33 8.71 2.93
N PHE A 143 -14.04 9.05 2.81
CA PHE A 143 -13.39 9.27 1.53
C PHE A 143 -13.46 8.02 0.65
N ILE A 144 -13.05 6.86 1.19
CA ILE A 144 -13.11 5.57 0.49
C ILE A 144 -14.53 5.27 0.01
N HIS A 145 -15.54 5.56 0.84
CA HIS A 145 -16.95 5.35 0.50
C HIS A 145 -17.42 6.26 -0.66
N LYS A 146 -16.91 7.49 -0.75
CA LYS A 146 -17.33 8.50 -1.74
C LYS A 146 -16.65 8.34 -3.10
N VAL A 147 -15.43 7.78 -3.15
CA VAL A 147 -14.68 7.63 -4.40
C VAL A 147 -15.41 6.65 -5.34
N PRO A 148 -15.53 6.98 -6.64
CA PRO A 148 -16.13 6.09 -7.63
C PRO A 148 -15.47 4.70 -7.65
N LYS A 149 -16.26 3.65 -7.84
CA LYS A 149 -15.82 2.25 -7.73
C LYS A 149 -14.86 1.80 -8.84
N ASP A 150 -14.77 2.53 -9.92
CA ASP A 150 -13.85 2.30 -11.04
C ASP A 150 -12.47 2.93 -10.84
N ILE A 151 -12.28 3.66 -9.75
CA ILE A 151 -11.00 4.25 -9.32
C ILE A 151 -10.41 3.37 -8.23
N ILE A 152 -9.18 2.90 -8.43
CA ILE A 152 -8.44 2.12 -7.43
C ILE A 152 -7.95 3.04 -6.31
N ILE A 153 -8.26 2.69 -5.07
CA ILE A 153 -7.76 3.40 -3.89
C ILE A 153 -6.64 2.55 -3.27
N VAL A 154 -5.45 3.11 -3.20
CA VAL A 154 -4.29 2.50 -2.58
C VAL A 154 -4.02 3.20 -1.26
N VAL A 155 -4.16 2.49 -0.14
CA VAL A 155 -3.73 2.96 1.18
C VAL A 155 -2.42 2.26 1.52
N ASP A 156 -1.32 3.01 1.51
CA ASP A 156 0.01 2.50 1.86
C ASP A 156 0.22 2.61 3.36
N GLU A 157 0.14 1.47 4.02
CA GLU A 157 0.28 1.26 5.45
C GLU A 157 1.67 0.71 5.82
N ALA A 158 2.72 1.05 5.07
CA ALA A 158 4.07 0.57 5.38
C ALA A 158 4.54 0.92 6.80
N TYR A 159 3.94 1.95 7.41
CA TYR A 159 4.25 2.42 8.76
C TYR A 159 3.10 2.24 9.76
N ILE A 160 2.11 1.41 9.47
CA ILE A 160 0.91 1.27 10.32
C ILE A 160 1.21 0.82 11.75
N ASP A 161 2.26 0.05 11.94
CA ASP A 161 2.67 -0.42 13.28
C ASP A 161 3.20 0.71 14.19
N PHE A 162 3.48 1.89 13.63
CA PHE A 162 3.92 3.07 14.39
C PHE A 162 2.79 4.03 14.76
N GLY A 163 1.59 3.80 14.26
CA GLY A 163 0.40 4.61 14.56
C GLY A 163 -0.66 4.52 13.47
N GLY A 164 -1.86 5.01 13.78
CA GLY A 164 -3.00 4.95 12.88
C GLY A 164 -3.87 3.71 13.06
N GLN A 165 -4.91 3.63 12.24
CA GLN A 165 -5.84 2.51 12.19
C GLN A 165 -5.81 1.91 10.78
N SER A 166 -5.67 0.57 10.70
CA SER A 166 -5.58 -0.13 9.42
C SER A 166 -6.91 -0.14 8.66
N CYS A 167 -6.83 0.06 7.35
CA CYS A 167 -7.94 -0.07 6.42
C CYS A 167 -8.20 -1.52 5.97
N VAL A 168 -7.40 -2.50 6.39
CA VAL A 168 -7.57 -3.92 6.02
C VAL A 168 -9.00 -4.42 6.28
N PRO A 169 -9.67 -4.11 7.41
CA PRO A 169 -11.06 -4.54 7.63
C PRO A 169 -12.08 -4.00 6.61
N LEU A 170 -11.74 -2.92 5.90
CA LEU A 170 -12.61 -2.31 4.91
C LEU A 170 -12.56 -3.02 3.55
N ILE A 171 -11.54 -3.83 3.27
CA ILE A 171 -11.38 -4.55 1.99
C ILE A 171 -12.61 -5.41 1.67
N HIS A 172 -13.26 -5.99 2.68
CA HIS A 172 -14.49 -6.77 2.47
C HIS A 172 -15.68 -5.95 1.97
N GLN A 173 -15.63 -4.62 2.11
CA GLN A 173 -16.73 -3.71 1.76
C GLN A 173 -16.47 -2.95 0.45
N TYR A 174 -15.19 -2.80 0.08
CA TYR A 174 -14.77 -1.96 -1.06
C TYR A 174 -13.85 -2.75 -1.99
N GLU A 175 -14.39 -3.20 -3.13
CA GLU A 175 -13.68 -4.01 -4.13
C GLU A 175 -12.52 -3.26 -4.82
N ASN A 176 -12.56 -1.92 -4.79
CA ASN A 176 -11.54 -1.05 -5.36
C ASN A 176 -10.49 -0.59 -4.34
N LEU A 177 -10.51 -1.11 -3.11
CA LEU A 177 -9.55 -0.78 -2.07
C LEU A 177 -8.38 -1.78 -2.07
N VAL A 178 -7.17 -1.26 -2.15
CA VAL A 178 -5.92 -2.00 -1.97
C VAL A 178 -5.18 -1.44 -0.77
N VAL A 179 -4.80 -2.29 0.17
CA VAL A 179 -3.98 -1.92 1.33
C VAL A 179 -2.61 -2.54 1.19
N ILE A 180 -1.57 -1.71 1.25
CA ILE A 180 -0.17 -2.15 1.16
C ILE A 180 0.44 -2.16 2.56
N GLN A 181 1.03 -3.27 2.95
CA GLN A 181 1.83 -3.39 4.18
C GLN A 181 3.20 -4.00 3.84
N THR A 182 4.15 -3.94 4.76
CA THR A 182 5.50 -4.47 4.54
C THR A 182 6.11 -5.04 5.82
N PHE A 183 6.94 -6.06 5.68
CA PHE A 183 7.77 -6.58 6.78
C PHE A 183 9.10 -5.82 6.95
N SER A 184 9.37 -4.83 6.09
CA SER A 184 10.66 -4.14 6.06
C SER A 184 10.87 -3.11 7.17
N LYS A 185 9.85 -2.81 7.99
CA LYS A 185 9.92 -1.70 8.95
C LYS A 185 9.93 -2.18 10.40
N SER A 186 8.81 -2.67 10.91
CA SER A 186 8.64 -3.01 12.33
C SER A 186 8.60 -4.51 12.60
N ARG A 187 8.46 -5.32 11.58
CA ARG A 187 8.18 -6.77 11.70
C ARG A 187 9.38 -7.62 11.36
#